data_db3214aea24da1f251afabb048f6120f
#
_entry.id   db3214aea24da1f251afabb048f6120f
#
_cell.length_a   1.000
_cell.length_b   1.000
_cell.length_c   1.000
_cell.angle_alpha   90.00
_cell.angle_beta   90.00
_cell.angle_gamma   90.00
#
_symmetry.space_group_name_H-M   'P 1'
#
loop_
_entity.id
_entity.type
_entity.pdbx_description
1 polymer ?
#
loop_
_entity_poly.entity_id
_entity_poly.type
_entity_poly.pdbx_seq_one_letter_code
_entity_poly.pdbx_strand_id
1 'polypeptide(L)'
;NDVKWLEVGVPEGHQLQFLPASQERPIVLYGTSIAQGACASRPGMAFGNIIGRKLEHPVVNLGFSGNGQMEPEVFDLLAEIDAQLFILDNMPNMGGDRLPKIYERTINGVHKIREKTNAPILFVEHYTNSHIGTSIEEESGYKKNNLELRKAYRTLKEEGVQNLHFLSEEELGLTQDCSVEGWHPNDLGMQVYADAYVPKIKEILNENSEKRCIFVPRTQQRDSYNWKERHEQVLALNKEKAPQILLIGNSITHYWAGEPAASLARGTDSWEKLFKGKVVRNL
;
A
#
# COMPACT_ATOMS: atom_id res chain seq x y z
N ASN A 1 3.81 -8.33 19.59
CA ASN A 1 2.67 -9.11 20.13
C ASN A 1 2.59 -10.42 19.37
N ASP A 2 2.68 -11.54 20.09
CA ASP A 2 2.62 -12.88 19.49
C ASP A 2 1.17 -13.32 19.37
N VAL A 3 0.81 -13.87 18.21
CA VAL A 3 -0.46 -14.56 18.03
C VAL A 3 -0.31 -15.96 18.64
N LYS A 4 -1.02 -16.23 19.74
CA LYS A 4 -0.93 -17.50 20.47
C LYS A 4 -1.88 -18.55 19.93
N TRP A 5 -2.98 -18.14 19.35
CA TRP A 5 -3.97 -19.03 18.73
C TRP A 5 -4.85 -18.24 17.75
N LEU A 6 -5.44 -18.93 16.80
CA LEU A 6 -6.39 -18.41 15.83
C LEU A 6 -7.54 -19.41 15.69
N GLU A 7 -8.75 -18.90 15.78
CA GLU A 7 -9.97 -19.68 15.49
C GLU A 7 -10.76 -19.01 14.38
N VAL A 8 -11.32 -19.83 13.51
CA VAL A 8 -12.20 -19.36 12.43
C VAL A 8 -13.55 -20.03 12.60
N GLY A 9 -14.58 -19.22 12.92
CA GLY A 9 -15.96 -19.68 13.00
C GLY A 9 -16.62 -19.69 11.63
N VAL A 10 -17.33 -20.79 11.33
CA VAL A 10 -18.21 -20.89 10.16
C VAL A 10 -19.63 -21.18 10.63
N PRO A 11 -20.69 -20.84 9.86
CA PRO A 11 -22.06 -21.21 10.20
C PRO A 11 -22.21 -22.73 10.33
N GLU A 12 -23.17 -23.17 11.16
CA GLU A 12 -23.47 -24.60 11.33
C GLU A 12 -23.79 -25.26 9.97
N GLY A 13 -23.22 -26.44 9.75
CA GLY A 13 -23.37 -27.16 8.49
C GLY A 13 -22.43 -26.69 7.36
N HIS A 14 -21.59 -25.69 7.59
CA HIS A 14 -20.58 -25.22 6.62
C HIS A 14 -19.18 -25.73 6.98
N GLN A 15 -18.33 -25.81 6.00
CA GLN A 15 -16.92 -26.18 6.17
C GLN A 15 -16.00 -25.05 5.69
N LEU A 16 -14.90 -24.84 6.40
CA LEU A 16 -13.83 -23.95 5.96
C LEU A 16 -13.02 -24.65 4.87
N GLN A 17 -12.96 -24.03 3.69
CA GLN A 17 -12.10 -24.50 2.61
C GLN A 17 -10.92 -23.55 2.46
N PHE A 18 -9.70 -24.08 2.62
CA PHE A 18 -8.49 -23.33 2.37
C PHE A 18 -8.20 -23.27 0.88
N LEU A 19 -7.89 -22.08 0.39
CA LEU A 19 -7.35 -21.92 -0.95
C LEU A 19 -5.86 -22.32 -0.93
N PRO A 20 -5.33 -22.92 -2.00
CA PRO A 20 -3.90 -23.15 -2.11
C PRO A 20 -3.14 -21.81 -2.09
N ALA A 21 -1.92 -21.83 -1.54
CA ALA A 21 -1.04 -20.67 -1.60
C ALA A 21 -0.74 -20.31 -3.06
N SER A 22 -0.62 -19.00 -3.32
CA SER A 22 -0.18 -18.52 -4.64
C SER A 22 1.17 -19.13 -4.99
N GLN A 23 1.32 -19.57 -6.24
CA GLN A 23 2.59 -20.04 -6.80
C GLN A 23 3.37 -18.92 -7.51
N GLU A 24 2.84 -17.70 -7.49
CA GLU A 24 3.52 -16.55 -8.06
C GLU A 24 4.75 -16.17 -7.21
N ARG A 25 5.84 -15.81 -7.87
CA ARG A 25 7.03 -15.31 -7.20
C ARG A 25 6.70 -14.00 -6.49
N PRO A 26 7.00 -13.85 -5.20
CA PRO A 26 6.57 -12.68 -4.44
C PRO A 26 7.34 -11.42 -4.81
N ILE A 27 6.73 -10.26 -4.55
CA ILE A 27 7.44 -9.00 -4.34
C ILE A 27 7.99 -9.05 -2.93
N VAL A 28 9.29 -8.85 -2.76
CA VAL A 28 9.96 -8.86 -1.46
C VAL A 28 10.25 -7.41 -1.06
N LEU A 29 9.63 -6.96 0.03
CA LEU A 29 9.83 -5.63 0.61
C LEU A 29 10.73 -5.75 1.83
N TYR A 30 11.99 -5.34 1.72
CA TYR A 30 12.93 -5.23 2.83
C TYR A 30 13.03 -3.78 3.28
N GLY A 31 12.73 -3.53 4.56
CA GLY A 31 12.68 -2.18 5.09
C GLY A 31 12.65 -2.10 6.61
N THR A 32 12.15 -1.00 7.11
CA THR A 32 12.19 -0.59 8.52
C THR A 32 10.82 -0.76 9.21
N SER A 33 10.62 -0.05 10.35
CA SER A 33 9.31 0.08 11.00
C SER A 33 8.22 0.61 10.07
N ILE A 34 8.58 1.46 9.12
CA ILE A 34 7.65 2.02 8.13
C ILE A 34 7.13 0.90 7.22
N ALA A 35 8.01 0.07 6.68
CA ALA A 35 7.63 -1.09 5.89
C ALA A 35 6.83 -2.11 6.72
N GLN A 36 7.18 -2.31 7.99
CA GLN A 36 6.44 -3.17 8.90
C GLN A 36 4.99 -2.68 9.11
N GLY A 37 4.74 -1.37 8.96
CA GLY A 37 3.45 -0.76 9.14
C GLY A 37 3.25 -0.12 10.51
N ALA A 38 4.33 0.34 11.15
CA ALA A 38 4.24 1.14 12.37
C ALA A 38 3.34 2.35 12.15
N CYS A 39 2.48 2.64 13.14
CA CYS A 39 1.46 3.70 13.11
C CYS A 39 0.33 3.52 12.08
N ALA A 40 0.29 2.43 11.32
CA ALA A 40 -0.92 2.03 10.63
C ALA A 40 -2.00 1.59 11.65
N SER A 41 -3.26 2.00 11.44
CA SER A 41 -4.36 1.68 12.37
C SER A 41 -4.61 0.18 12.54
N ARG A 42 -4.21 -0.62 11.56
CA ARG A 42 -4.37 -2.08 11.52
C ARG A 42 -3.41 -2.70 10.50
N PRO A 43 -3.05 -3.98 10.61
CA PRO A 43 -2.09 -4.62 9.71
C PRO A 43 -2.42 -4.47 8.22
N GLY A 44 -3.71 -4.54 7.85
CA GLY A 44 -4.14 -4.36 6.47
C GLY A 44 -3.89 -2.96 5.88
N MET A 45 -3.54 -1.97 6.71
CA MET A 45 -3.19 -0.62 6.27
C MET A 45 -1.70 -0.40 6.12
N ALA A 46 -0.84 -1.35 6.49
CA ALA A 46 0.57 -1.28 6.10
C ALA A 46 0.70 -1.21 4.58
N PHE A 47 1.54 -0.30 4.06
CA PHE A 47 1.59 -0.04 2.62
C PHE A 47 1.95 -1.28 1.79
N GLY A 48 2.81 -2.17 2.29
CA GLY A 48 3.10 -3.45 1.64
C GLY A 48 1.84 -4.32 1.43
N ASN A 49 0.93 -4.33 2.41
CA ASN A 49 -0.35 -5.05 2.29
C ASN A 49 -1.33 -4.33 1.34
N ILE A 50 -1.28 -3.00 1.26
CA ILE A 50 -2.08 -2.24 0.28
C ILE A 50 -1.56 -2.52 -1.13
N ILE A 51 -0.23 -2.54 -1.34
CA ILE A 51 0.40 -2.90 -2.61
C ILE A 51 -0.07 -4.28 -3.06
N GLY A 52 0.02 -5.30 -2.19
CA GLY A 52 -0.39 -6.66 -2.50
C GLY A 52 -1.86 -6.74 -2.97
N ARG A 53 -2.76 -6.02 -2.30
CA ARG A 53 -4.18 -5.95 -2.71
C ARG A 53 -4.40 -5.22 -4.04
N LYS A 54 -3.67 -4.11 -4.28
CA LYS A 54 -3.83 -3.32 -5.52
C LYS A 54 -3.26 -4.02 -6.74
N LEU A 55 -2.22 -4.83 -6.55
CA LEU A 55 -1.59 -5.62 -7.60
C LEU A 55 -2.17 -7.03 -7.71
N GLU A 56 -2.98 -7.46 -6.73
CA GLU A 56 -3.42 -8.86 -6.59
C GLU A 56 -2.22 -9.83 -6.59
N HIS A 57 -1.10 -9.41 -5.98
CA HIS A 57 0.18 -10.10 -6.03
C HIS A 57 0.72 -10.39 -4.62
N PRO A 58 1.37 -11.55 -4.38
CA PRO A 58 1.94 -11.86 -3.08
C PRO A 58 3.09 -10.91 -2.73
N VAL A 59 3.05 -10.34 -1.53
CA VAL A 59 4.10 -9.48 -0.98
C VAL A 59 4.65 -10.11 0.29
N VAL A 60 5.95 -10.40 0.30
CA VAL A 60 6.69 -10.78 1.50
C VAL A 60 7.22 -9.50 2.15
N ASN A 61 6.65 -9.15 3.30
CA ASN A 61 7.03 -7.97 4.04
C ASN A 61 8.11 -8.32 5.08
N LEU A 62 9.33 -7.86 4.85
CA LEU A 62 10.49 -7.95 5.73
C LEU A 62 10.82 -6.57 6.31
N GLY A 63 9.82 -5.92 6.91
CA GLY A 63 9.96 -4.69 7.67
C GLY A 63 10.43 -4.99 9.09
N PHE A 64 11.58 -4.43 9.49
CA PHE A 64 12.20 -4.64 10.80
C PHE A 64 12.28 -3.32 11.58
N SER A 65 11.39 -3.15 12.58
CA SER A 65 11.34 -1.95 13.40
C SER A 65 12.64 -1.72 14.16
N GLY A 66 13.20 -0.51 14.04
CA GLY A 66 14.50 -0.15 14.64
C GLY A 66 15.71 -0.78 13.94
N ASN A 67 15.49 -1.66 12.97
CA ASN A 67 16.48 -2.38 12.18
C ASN A 67 16.20 -2.18 10.67
N GLY A 68 16.46 -3.19 9.85
CA GLY A 68 16.36 -3.03 8.39
C GLY A 68 17.45 -2.08 7.90
N GLN A 69 18.68 -2.29 8.37
CA GLN A 69 19.82 -1.42 8.17
C GLN A 69 20.75 -1.92 7.06
N MET A 70 20.18 -2.62 6.08
CA MET A 70 20.92 -3.23 4.99
C MET A 70 22.04 -4.18 5.50
N GLU A 71 21.70 -4.99 6.49
CA GLU A 71 22.61 -5.93 7.12
C GLU A 71 23.06 -7.01 6.12
N PRO A 72 24.35 -7.33 6.02
CA PRO A 72 24.87 -8.35 5.11
C PRO A 72 24.17 -9.70 5.27
N GLU A 73 23.87 -10.11 6.49
CA GLU A 73 23.21 -11.37 6.80
C GLU A 73 21.78 -11.45 6.26
N VAL A 74 21.10 -10.30 6.19
CA VAL A 74 19.77 -10.23 5.59
C VAL A 74 19.86 -10.36 4.07
N PHE A 75 20.88 -9.77 3.44
CA PHE A 75 21.10 -9.95 2.00
C PHE A 75 21.43 -11.39 1.61
N ASP A 76 22.12 -12.15 2.48
CA ASP A 76 22.32 -13.59 2.28
C ASP A 76 20.97 -14.33 2.19
N LEU A 77 20.05 -14.03 3.12
CA LEU A 77 18.69 -14.60 3.11
C LEU A 77 17.83 -14.11 1.93
N LEU A 78 17.93 -12.83 1.58
CA LEU A 78 17.22 -12.28 0.43
C LEU A 78 17.62 -12.98 -0.86
N ALA A 79 18.90 -13.30 -1.02
CA ALA A 79 19.42 -14.00 -2.19
C ALA A 79 18.89 -15.43 -2.35
N GLU A 80 18.32 -16.04 -1.30
CA GLU A 80 17.69 -17.35 -1.33
C GLU A 80 16.23 -17.31 -1.84
N ILE A 81 15.62 -16.12 -1.89
CA ILE A 81 14.21 -15.97 -2.27
C ILE A 81 14.09 -15.84 -3.79
N ASP A 82 13.31 -16.71 -4.41
CA ASP A 82 12.93 -16.55 -5.83
C ASP A 82 11.87 -15.43 -5.95
N ALA A 83 12.33 -14.19 -5.86
CA ALA A 83 11.49 -13.00 -5.91
C ALA A 83 11.22 -12.55 -7.35
N GLN A 84 10.04 -11.96 -7.57
CA GLN A 84 9.74 -11.25 -8.82
C GLN A 84 10.32 -9.84 -8.83
N LEU A 85 10.41 -9.21 -7.65
CA LEU A 85 10.98 -7.88 -7.43
C LEU A 85 11.48 -7.79 -6.00
N PHE A 86 12.67 -7.21 -5.81
CA PHE A 86 13.14 -6.76 -4.50
C PHE A 86 12.94 -5.26 -4.35
N ILE A 87 12.37 -4.83 -3.23
CA ILE A 87 12.24 -3.43 -2.84
C ILE A 87 13.11 -3.20 -1.62
N LEU A 88 14.06 -2.27 -1.70
CA LEU A 88 14.99 -1.90 -0.64
C LEU A 88 14.60 -0.51 -0.09
N ASP A 89 13.83 -0.51 1.00
CA ASP A 89 13.28 0.68 1.67
C ASP A 89 13.88 0.84 3.07
N ASN A 90 15.19 1.06 3.12
CA ASN A 90 15.98 0.99 4.34
C ASN A 90 16.47 2.36 4.85
N MET A 91 16.37 3.41 4.05
CA MET A 91 16.97 4.72 4.36
C MET A 91 16.50 5.35 5.67
N PRO A 92 15.26 5.12 6.18
CA PRO A 92 14.84 5.67 7.47
C PRO A 92 15.78 5.29 8.64
N ASN A 93 16.37 4.10 8.65
CA ASN A 93 17.21 3.61 9.74
C ASN A 93 18.71 3.66 9.46
N MET A 94 19.13 4.38 8.41
CA MET A 94 20.54 4.45 7.98
C MET A 94 21.25 5.75 8.39
N GLY A 95 20.63 6.59 9.23
CA GLY A 95 21.24 7.83 9.72
C GLY A 95 22.31 7.63 10.81
N GLY A 96 22.96 8.75 11.20
CA GLY A 96 24.00 8.76 12.25
C GLY A 96 25.22 7.91 11.88
N ASP A 97 25.65 7.06 12.80
CA ASP A 97 26.83 6.20 12.64
C ASP A 97 26.71 5.18 11.48
N ARG A 98 25.53 5.04 10.89
CA ARG A 98 25.28 4.13 9.76
C ARG A 98 25.44 4.80 8.42
N LEU A 99 25.38 6.12 8.36
CA LEU A 99 25.53 6.88 7.11
C LEU A 99 26.75 6.43 6.27
N PRO A 100 27.95 6.26 6.82
CA PRO A 100 29.11 5.80 6.05
C PRO A 100 28.96 4.38 5.48
N LYS A 101 28.04 3.58 6.03
CA LYS A 101 27.82 2.19 5.62
C LYS A 101 26.82 2.04 4.48
N ILE A 102 26.07 3.09 4.16
CA ILE A 102 25.00 3.02 3.12
C ILE A 102 25.59 2.58 1.78
N TYR A 103 26.61 3.27 1.33
CA TYR A 103 27.25 2.98 0.04
C TYR A 103 27.75 1.52 -0.04
N GLU A 104 28.59 1.12 0.93
CA GLU A 104 29.18 -0.21 0.94
C GLU A 104 28.13 -1.32 1.05
N ARG A 105 27.18 -1.19 1.99
CA ARG A 105 26.14 -2.19 2.19
C ARG A 105 25.21 -2.33 1.00
N THR A 106 24.91 -1.20 0.31
CA THR A 106 24.09 -1.21 -0.91
C THR A 106 24.82 -1.97 -2.02
N ILE A 107 26.09 -1.64 -2.28
CA ILE A 107 26.87 -2.30 -3.32
C ILE A 107 27.00 -3.81 -3.05
N ASN A 108 27.47 -4.17 -1.85
CA ASN A 108 27.69 -5.57 -1.48
C ASN A 108 26.37 -6.37 -1.46
N GLY A 109 25.30 -5.78 -0.94
CA GLY A 109 23.99 -6.43 -0.90
C GLY A 109 23.42 -6.71 -2.28
N VAL A 110 23.56 -5.75 -3.21
CA VAL A 110 23.12 -5.96 -4.60
C VAL A 110 23.97 -7.04 -5.27
N HIS A 111 25.27 -7.01 -5.13
CA HIS A 111 26.14 -8.08 -5.69
C HIS A 111 25.74 -9.44 -5.13
N LYS A 112 25.41 -9.51 -3.83
CA LYS A 112 24.94 -10.76 -3.22
C LYS A 112 23.66 -11.30 -3.86
N ILE A 113 22.66 -10.45 -4.07
CA ILE A 113 21.44 -10.83 -4.79
C ILE A 113 21.78 -11.26 -6.23
N ARG A 114 22.68 -10.55 -6.91
CA ARG A 114 23.08 -10.84 -8.29
C ARG A 114 23.84 -12.14 -8.47
N GLU A 115 24.42 -12.71 -7.40
CA GLU A 115 24.99 -14.07 -7.43
C GLU A 115 23.93 -15.14 -7.77
N LYS A 116 22.66 -14.88 -7.46
CA LYS A 116 21.56 -15.85 -7.58
C LYS A 116 20.51 -15.49 -8.60
N THR A 117 20.22 -14.19 -8.81
CA THR A 117 19.10 -13.77 -9.64
C THR A 117 19.31 -12.41 -10.30
N ASN A 118 18.69 -12.25 -11.48
CA ASN A 118 18.57 -10.98 -12.17
C ASN A 118 17.21 -10.29 -11.96
N ALA A 119 16.44 -10.72 -10.94
CA ALA A 119 15.18 -10.08 -10.60
C ALA A 119 15.37 -8.57 -10.39
N PRO A 120 14.42 -7.72 -10.80
CA PRO A 120 14.51 -6.29 -10.60
C PRO A 120 14.73 -5.92 -9.14
N ILE A 121 15.50 -4.85 -8.92
CA ILE A 121 15.70 -4.26 -7.59
C ILE A 121 15.25 -2.80 -7.64
N LEU A 122 14.33 -2.42 -6.78
CA LEU A 122 13.85 -1.05 -6.59
C LEU A 122 14.46 -0.46 -5.33
N PHE A 123 15.30 0.55 -5.49
CA PHE A 123 15.80 1.37 -4.39
C PHE A 123 14.80 2.48 -4.08
N VAL A 124 14.60 2.75 -2.81
CA VAL A 124 13.66 3.77 -2.36
C VAL A 124 14.35 4.77 -1.44
N GLU A 125 14.17 6.04 -1.73
CA GLU A 125 14.60 7.12 -0.85
C GLU A 125 13.66 7.29 0.33
N HIS A 126 14.16 7.92 1.38
CA HIS A 126 13.31 8.38 2.46
C HIS A 126 12.87 9.82 2.20
N TYR A 127 11.59 10.09 2.40
CA TYR A 127 11.06 11.45 2.30
C TYR A 127 11.53 12.31 3.47
N THR A 128 11.88 13.57 3.17
CA THR A 128 12.47 14.49 4.14
C THR A 128 11.52 15.60 4.61
N ASN A 129 10.33 15.67 4.03
CA ASN A 129 9.41 16.81 4.20
C ASN A 129 8.62 16.81 5.52
N SER A 130 8.62 15.74 6.31
CA SER A 130 7.82 15.64 7.53
C SER A 130 8.30 16.52 8.68
N HIS A 131 9.55 16.97 8.61
CA HIS A 131 10.17 17.81 9.64
C HIS A 131 10.44 19.27 9.22
N ILE A 132 9.84 19.72 8.13
CA ILE A 132 10.03 21.10 7.66
C ILE A 132 9.68 22.08 8.79
N GLY A 133 10.72 22.79 9.27
CA GLY A 133 10.61 23.80 10.30
C GLY A 133 10.69 23.29 11.75
N THR A 134 10.80 21.98 11.99
CA THR A 134 10.92 21.42 13.35
C THR A 134 12.32 20.91 13.70
N SER A 135 13.07 20.39 12.71
CA SER A 135 14.45 19.93 12.90
C SER A 135 15.25 20.00 11.60
N ILE A 136 16.12 20.98 11.48
CA ILE A 136 17.03 21.14 10.32
C ILE A 136 18.06 20.02 10.27
N GLU A 137 18.53 19.53 11.43
CA GLU A 137 19.55 18.47 11.51
C GLU A 137 19.02 17.15 10.99
N GLU A 138 17.78 16.77 11.33
CA GLU A 138 17.15 15.56 10.90
C GLU A 138 16.84 15.58 9.40
N GLU A 139 16.28 16.68 8.89
CA GLU A 139 16.09 16.86 7.45
C GLU A 139 17.42 16.71 6.69
N SER A 140 18.49 17.36 7.18
CA SER A 140 19.80 17.25 6.55
C SER A 140 20.39 15.83 6.62
N GLY A 141 20.06 15.08 7.68
CA GLY A 141 20.46 13.69 7.86
C GLY A 141 19.88 12.77 6.80
N TYR A 142 18.58 12.84 6.57
CA TYR A 142 17.91 12.02 5.53
C TYR A 142 18.35 12.36 4.12
N LYS A 143 18.55 13.64 3.82
CA LYS A 143 19.13 14.05 2.53
C LYS A 143 20.51 13.44 2.31
N LYS A 144 21.33 13.33 3.35
CA LYS A 144 22.64 12.65 3.26
C LYS A 144 22.48 11.14 2.99
N ASN A 145 21.52 10.49 3.64
CA ASN A 145 21.23 9.07 3.40
C ASN A 145 20.85 8.86 1.93
N ASN A 146 19.93 9.66 1.41
CA ASN A 146 19.49 9.61 0.02
C ASN A 146 20.65 9.87 -0.96
N LEU A 147 21.53 10.81 -0.66
CA LEU A 147 22.72 11.09 -1.48
C LEU A 147 23.69 9.90 -1.55
N GLU A 148 23.94 9.21 -0.44
CA GLU A 148 24.79 8.01 -0.44
C GLU A 148 24.12 6.84 -1.19
N LEU A 149 22.81 6.69 -1.06
CA LEU A 149 22.05 5.71 -1.85
C LEU A 149 22.13 6.00 -3.36
N ARG A 150 21.93 7.27 -3.76
CA ARG A 150 22.06 7.70 -5.17
C ARG A 150 23.48 7.44 -5.71
N LYS A 151 24.50 7.63 -4.87
CA LYS A 151 25.89 7.35 -5.25
C LYS A 151 26.10 5.85 -5.48
N ALA A 152 25.65 5.00 -4.58
CA ALA A 152 25.72 3.55 -4.74
C ALA A 152 24.97 3.08 -5.99
N TYR A 153 23.75 3.59 -6.21
CA TYR A 153 22.98 3.28 -7.40
C TYR A 153 23.72 3.64 -8.70
N ARG A 154 24.35 4.81 -8.77
CA ARG A 154 25.12 5.23 -9.94
C ARG A 154 26.31 4.31 -10.18
N THR A 155 27.07 3.98 -9.12
CA THR A 155 28.21 3.05 -9.23
C THR A 155 27.77 1.69 -9.78
N LEU A 156 26.70 1.10 -9.25
CA LEU A 156 26.16 -0.17 -9.76
C LEU A 156 25.74 -0.08 -11.23
N LYS A 157 25.18 1.06 -11.66
CA LYS A 157 24.85 1.29 -13.08
C LYS A 157 26.11 1.40 -13.95
N GLU A 158 27.16 2.05 -13.45
CA GLU A 158 28.46 2.18 -14.12
C GLU A 158 29.19 0.83 -14.22
N GLU A 159 29.04 -0.04 -13.23
CA GLU A 159 29.50 -1.43 -13.24
C GLU A 159 28.71 -2.32 -14.23
N GLY A 160 27.62 -1.80 -14.80
CA GLY A 160 26.79 -2.53 -15.74
C GLY A 160 25.76 -3.46 -15.11
N VAL A 161 25.50 -3.32 -13.81
CA VAL A 161 24.46 -4.12 -13.12
C VAL A 161 23.09 -3.78 -13.72
N GLN A 162 22.39 -4.80 -14.19
CA GLN A 162 21.11 -4.67 -14.88
C GLN A 162 19.91 -4.71 -13.91
N ASN A 163 18.74 -4.29 -14.42
CA ASN A 163 17.46 -4.36 -13.72
C ASN A 163 17.47 -3.62 -12.36
N LEU A 164 18.08 -2.43 -12.35
CA LEU A 164 18.08 -1.52 -11.21
C LEU A 164 17.13 -0.36 -11.47
N HIS A 165 16.24 -0.12 -10.54
CA HIS A 165 15.21 0.92 -10.58
C HIS A 165 15.31 1.80 -9.33
N PHE A 166 14.73 3.00 -9.39
CA PHE A 166 14.81 3.97 -8.32
C PHE A 166 13.47 4.68 -8.13
N LEU A 167 13.10 4.90 -6.89
CA LEU A 167 11.94 5.70 -6.48
C LEU A 167 12.46 6.81 -5.58
N SER A 168 12.37 8.03 -6.06
CA SER A 168 12.89 9.19 -5.34
C SER A 168 11.93 9.70 -4.28
N GLU A 169 12.43 10.54 -3.36
CA GLU A 169 11.61 11.16 -2.34
C GLU A 169 10.51 12.06 -2.93
N GLU A 170 10.78 12.69 -4.05
CA GLU A 170 9.81 13.53 -4.75
C GLU A 170 8.66 12.69 -5.35
N GLU A 171 8.97 11.49 -5.86
CA GLU A 171 7.96 10.57 -6.39
C GLU A 171 7.07 9.96 -5.30
N LEU A 172 7.54 9.89 -4.04
CA LEU A 172 6.74 9.38 -2.93
C LEU A 172 5.55 10.28 -2.60
N GLY A 173 5.66 11.59 -2.80
CA GLY A 173 4.55 12.52 -2.69
C GLY A 173 3.98 12.70 -1.28
N LEU A 174 4.74 12.37 -0.22
CA LEU A 174 4.31 12.49 1.17
C LEU A 174 4.27 13.95 1.62
N THR A 175 3.31 14.26 2.48
CA THR A 175 3.12 15.58 3.11
C THR A 175 3.16 15.46 4.63
N GLN A 176 3.14 16.59 5.32
CA GLN A 176 3.10 16.62 6.80
C GLN A 176 1.91 15.86 7.38
N ASP A 177 0.75 15.89 6.71
CA ASP A 177 -0.45 15.19 7.15
C ASP A 177 -0.34 13.67 7.04
N CYS A 178 0.68 13.17 6.35
CA CYS A 178 0.91 11.74 6.13
C CYS A 178 1.57 11.03 7.31
N SER A 179 2.00 11.73 8.36
CA SER A 179 2.71 11.13 9.50
C SER A 179 2.01 11.36 10.83
N VAL A 180 2.33 10.54 11.84
CA VAL A 180 1.81 10.66 13.20
C VAL A 180 2.66 11.63 14.03
N GLU A 181 3.97 11.47 13.96
CA GLU A 181 4.95 12.24 14.75
C GLU A 181 6.10 12.77 13.90
N GLY A 182 5.87 12.88 12.60
CA GLY A 182 6.86 13.36 11.64
C GLY A 182 7.71 12.26 10.98
N TRP A 183 7.65 11.00 11.47
CA TRP A 183 8.47 9.88 11.00
C TRP A 183 7.64 8.74 10.41
N HIS A 184 6.67 8.25 11.21
CA HIS A 184 5.90 7.08 10.84
C HIS A 184 4.61 7.49 10.15
N PRO A 185 4.32 6.91 8.98
CA PRO A 185 3.09 7.19 8.25
C PRO A 185 1.85 6.76 9.03
N ASN A 186 0.85 7.62 9.06
CA ASN A 186 -0.51 7.25 9.42
C ASN A 186 -1.21 6.54 8.25
N ASP A 187 -2.50 6.21 8.36
CA ASP A 187 -3.22 5.51 7.29
C ASP A 187 -3.23 6.29 5.95
N LEU A 188 -3.27 7.62 5.99
CA LEU A 188 -3.13 8.46 4.80
C LEU A 188 -1.74 8.28 4.18
N GLY A 189 -0.69 8.38 4.99
CA GLY A 189 0.68 8.19 4.54
C GLY A 189 0.93 6.79 3.97
N MET A 190 0.39 5.74 4.61
CA MET A 190 0.47 4.36 4.09
C MET A 190 -0.20 4.23 2.73
N GLN A 191 -1.33 4.92 2.52
CA GLN A 191 -2.01 4.94 1.24
C GLN A 191 -1.18 5.68 0.19
N VAL A 192 -0.61 6.85 0.53
CA VAL A 192 0.25 7.65 -0.37
C VAL A 192 1.50 6.85 -0.77
N TYR A 193 2.16 6.17 0.18
CA TYR A 193 3.24 5.24 -0.15
C TYR A 193 2.80 4.21 -1.20
N ALA A 194 1.71 3.50 -0.95
CA ALA A 194 1.23 2.49 -1.89
C ALA A 194 0.88 3.07 -3.26
N ASP A 195 0.36 4.31 -3.30
CA ASP A 195 0.00 4.99 -4.55
C ASP A 195 1.24 5.41 -5.36
N ALA A 196 2.37 5.68 -4.71
CA ALA A 196 3.65 5.92 -5.37
C ALA A 196 4.30 4.61 -5.87
N TYR A 197 4.27 3.55 -5.06
CA TYR A 197 4.90 2.27 -5.41
C TYR A 197 4.18 1.51 -6.52
N VAL A 198 2.86 1.47 -6.51
CA VAL A 198 2.09 0.63 -7.44
C VAL A 198 2.35 0.97 -8.91
N PRO A 199 2.32 2.23 -9.36
CA PRO A 199 2.67 2.58 -10.73
C PRO A 199 4.10 2.19 -11.09
N LYS A 200 5.06 2.41 -10.17
CA LYS A 200 6.47 2.08 -10.36
C LYS A 200 6.69 0.57 -10.51
N ILE A 201 6.04 -0.22 -9.66
CA ILE A 201 6.09 -1.68 -9.73
C ILE A 201 5.51 -2.18 -11.06
N LYS A 202 4.37 -1.64 -11.50
CA LYS A 202 3.77 -1.99 -12.79
C LYS A 202 4.69 -1.67 -13.97
N GLU A 203 5.36 -0.51 -13.93
CA GLU A 203 6.37 -0.13 -14.92
C GLU A 203 7.52 -1.15 -14.96
N ILE A 204 8.08 -1.50 -13.80
CA ILE A 204 9.19 -2.44 -13.65
C ILE A 204 8.84 -3.84 -14.17
N LEU A 205 7.66 -4.32 -13.82
CA LEU A 205 7.20 -5.66 -14.18
C LEU A 205 6.58 -5.73 -15.59
N ASN A 206 6.58 -4.60 -16.34
CA ASN A 206 5.90 -4.49 -17.63
C ASN A 206 4.43 -4.94 -17.61
N GLU A 207 3.78 -4.76 -16.46
CA GLU A 207 2.37 -5.06 -16.34
C GLU A 207 1.55 -3.97 -17.02
N ASN A 208 1.04 -4.28 -18.21
CA ASN A 208 0.06 -3.42 -18.87
C ASN A 208 -1.15 -3.19 -17.95
N SER A 209 -1.57 -1.94 -17.87
CA SER A 209 -2.60 -1.42 -16.96
C SER A 209 -4.04 -1.97 -17.15
N GLU A 210 -4.21 -3.10 -17.81
CA GLU A 210 -5.51 -3.67 -18.18
C GLU A 210 -6.02 -4.81 -17.29
N LYS A 211 -5.34 -5.16 -16.19
CA LYS A 211 -5.99 -6.00 -15.17
C LYS A 211 -7.04 -5.14 -14.44
N ARG A 212 -8.23 -5.05 -15.03
CA ARG A 212 -9.40 -4.48 -14.35
C ARG A 212 -9.67 -5.30 -13.10
N CYS A 213 -9.69 -4.67 -11.94
CA CYS A 213 -10.32 -5.23 -10.75
C CYS A 213 -11.74 -5.62 -11.12
N ILE A 214 -11.97 -6.91 -11.33
CA ILE A 214 -13.33 -7.42 -11.47
C ILE A 214 -13.87 -7.53 -10.05
N PHE A 215 -14.61 -6.50 -9.63
CA PHE A 215 -15.42 -6.62 -8.43
C PHE A 215 -16.44 -7.73 -8.67
N VAL A 216 -16.25 -8.86 -8.04
CA VAL A 216 -17.31 -9.88 -7.96
C VAL A 216 -18.20 -9.47 -6.79
N PRO A 217 -19.39 -8.92 -7.06
CA PRO A 217 -20.32 -8.52 -6.01
C PRO A 217 -20.75 -9.78 -5.25
N ARG A 218 -20.43 -9.85 -3.97
CA ARG A 218 -20.97 -10.89 -3.09
C ARG A 218 -22.28 -10.39 -2.51
N THR A 219 -23.35 -11.09 -2.83
CA THR A 219 -24.65 -10.84 -2.23
C THR A 219 -24.63 -11.24 -0.75
N GLN A 220 -24.79 -10.28 0.14
CA GLN A 220 -25.11 -10.55 1.54
C GLN A 220 -26.62 -10.39 1.73
N GLN A 221 -27.30 -11.48 1.96
CA GLN A 221 -28.69 -11.44 2.40
C GLN A 221 -28.71 -11.24 3.92
N ARG A 222 -29.32 -10.17 4.37
CA ARG A 222 -29.57 -9.92 5.80
C ARG A 222 -31.08 -9.83 6.01
N ASP A 223 -31.60 -10.36 7.09
CA ASP A 223 -33.03 -10.39 7.41
C ASP A 223 -33.68 -8.98 7.46
N SER A 224 -32.87 -7.94 7.65
CA SER A 224 -33.29 -6.55 7.71
C SER A 224 -33.09 -5.74 6.42
N TYR A 225 -32.56 -6.35 5.36
CA TYR A 225 -32.18 -5.62 4.16
C TYR A 225 -32.18 -6.50 2.91
N ASN A 226 -33.13 -6.22 2.00
CA ASN A 226 -33.21 -6.90 0.71
C ASN A 226 -32.47 -6.08 -0.36
N TRP A 227 -31.17 -6.33 -0.51
CA TRP A 227 -30.34 -5.62 -1.50
C TRP A 227 -30.82 -5.85 -2.95
N LYS A 228 -31.41 -7.02 -3.26
CA LYS A 228 -31.91 -7.34 -4.59
C LYS A 228 -33.08 -6.44 -4.99
N GLU A 229 -34.05 -6.30 -4.09
CA GLU A 229 -35.17 -5.40 -4.28
C GLU A 229 -34.71 -3.94 -4.44
N ARG A 230 -33.76 -3.51 -3.58
CA ARG A 230 -33.20 -2.17 -3.69
C ARG A 230 -32.46 -1.97 -5.03
N HIS A 231 -31.70 -2.95 -5.46
CA HIS A 231 -31.02 -2.88 -6.76
C HIS A 231 -32.01 -2.76 -7.92
N GLU A 232 -33.10 -3.52 -7.90
CA GLU A 232 -34.20 -3.43 -8.90
C GLU A 232 -34.85 -2.04 -8.89
N GLN A 233 -35.05 -1.45 -7.70
CA GLN A 233 -35.56 -0.07 -7.57
C GLN A 233 -34.62 0.95 -8.20
N VAL A 234 -33.30 0.85 -7.91
CA VAL A 234 -32.28 1.72 -8.53
C VAL A 234 -32.28 1.58 -10.04
N LEU A 235 -32.33 0.35 -10.56
CA LEU A 235 -32.38 0.12 -12.00
C LEU A 235 -33.65 0.72 -12.64
N ALA A 236 -34.78 0.62 -11.98
CA ALA A 236 -36.03 1.22 -12.44
C ALA A 236 -35.96 2.76 -12.53
N LEU A 237 -35.47 3.39 -11.45
CA LEU A 237 -35.24 4.84 -11.38
C LEU A 237 -34.25 5.34 -12.44
N ASN A 238 -33.20 4.56 -12.74
CA ASN A 238 -32.20 4.90 -13.74
C ASN A 238 -32.74 4.81 -15.19
N LYS A 239 -33.74 3.96 -15.42
CA LYS A 239 -34.44 3.93 -16.72
C LYS A 239 -35.25 5.20 -16.95
N GLU A 240 -35.84 5.77 -15.90
CA GLU A 240 -36.61 7.02 -15.99
C GLU A 240 -35.67 8.23 -16.13
N LYS A 241 -34.64 8.30 -15.37
CA LYS A 241 -33.67 9.39 -15.42
C LYS A 241 -32.30 8.95 -14.93
N ALA A 242 -31.29 9.07 -15.79
CA ALA A 242 -29.91 8.76 -15.46
C ALA A 242 -29.38 9.63 -14.31
N PRO A 243 -28.65 9.07 -13.33
CA PRO A 243 -28.08 9.83 -12.24
C PRO A 243 -26.91 10.70 -12.71
N GLN A 244 -26.81 11.89 -12.13
CA GLN A 244 -25.64 12.76 -12.26
C GLN A 244 -24.59 12.41 -11.21
N ILE A 245 -25.04 11.88 -10.06
CA ILE A 245 -24.18 11.49 -8.94
C ILE A 245 -24.67 10.13 -8.44
N LEU A 246 -23.73 9.21 -8.28
CA LEU A 246 -23.96 7.89 -7.69
C LEU A 246 -23.16 7.78 -6.38
N LEU A 247 -23.84 7.58 -5.26
CA LEU A 247 -23.25 7.32 -3.95
C LEU A 247 -23.26 5.82 -3.69
N ILE A 248 -22.07 5.27 -3.47
CA ILE A 248 -21.89 3.85 -3.11
C ILE A 248 -21.25 3.81 -1.72
N GLY A 249 -21.93 3.16 -0.78
CA GLY A 249 -21.44 3.13 0.58
C GLY A 249 -22.00 1.99 1.43
N ASN A 250 -21.84 2.12 2.72
CA ASN A 250 -22.35 1.20 3.73
C ASN A 250 -23.72 1.65 4.28
N SER A 251 -24.11 1.13 5.43
CA SER A 251 -25.39 1.50 6.11
C SER A 251 -25.54 2.99 6.38
N ILE A 252 -24.48 3.74 6.55
CA ILE A 252 -24.55 5.20 6.75
C ILE A 252 -25.03 5.87 5.45
N THR A 253 -24.45 5.51 4.32
CA THR A 253 -24.88 6.00 3.02
C THR A 253 -26.32 5.55 2.70
N HIS A 254 -26.64 4.29 3.00
CA HIS A 254 -27.98 3.75 2.79
C HIS A 254 -29.08 4.52 3.54
N TYR A 255 -28.81 4.90 4.79
CA TYR A 255 -29.77 5.64 5.61
C TYR A 255 -29.72 7.16 5.39
N TRP A 256 -28.79 7.68 4.64
CA TRP A 256 -28.81 9.08 4.23
C TRP A 256 -29.89 9.30 3.20
N ALA A 257 -30.62 10.41 3.29
CA ALA A 257 -31.74 10.69 2.40
C ALA A 257 -31.38 10.52 0.91
N GLY A 258 -32.37 10.36 0.07
CA GLY A 258 -32.20 10.16 -1.38
C GLY A 258 -32.93 8.93 -1.87
N GLU A 259 -33.02 8.79 -3.17
CA GLU A 259 -33.75 7.69 -3.81
C GLU A 259 -32.82 6.54 -4.28
N PRO A 260 -33.26 5.31 -4.13
CA PRO A 260 -34.52 4.87 -3.48
C PRO A 260 -34.45 5.09 -1.97
N ALA A 261 -35.54 5.58 -1.38
CA ALA A 261 -35.59 5.92 0.02
C ALA A 261 -35.47 4.66 0.91
N ALA A 262 -34.63 4.73 1.93
CA ALA A 262 -34.58 3.70 2.97
C ALA A 262 -35.80 3.82 3.90
N SER A 263 -36.16 2.71 4.58
CA SER A 263 -37.25 2.68 5.56
C SER A 263 -37.03 3.68 6.72
N LEU A 264 -35.78 4.04 7.00
CA LEU A 264 -35.36 5.01 7.99
C LEU A 264 -34.37 6.00 7.35
N ALA A 265 -34.90 6.99 6.63
CA ALA A 265 -34.05 8.05 6.05
C ALA A 265 -33.67 9.08 7.12
N ARG A 266 -32.41 9.51 7.12
CA ARG A 266 -31.85 10.55 7.99
C ARG A 266 -31.12 11.61 7.17
N GLY A 267 -30.97 12.81 7.75
CA GLY A 267 -30.21 13.89 7.13
C GLY A 267 -30.83 14.47 5.86
N THR A 268 -32.17 14.51 5.78
CA THR A 268 -32.93 15.03 4.63
C THR A 268 -32.54 16.49 4.33
N ASP A 269 -32.41 17.34 5.34
CA ASP A 269 -32.05 18.75 5.17
C ASP A 269 -30.62 18.91 4.59
N SER A 270 -29.70 18.09 5.05
CA SER A 270 -28.32 18.08 4.52
C SER A 270 -28.26 17.55 3.10
N TRP A 271 -29.08 16.55 2.79
CA TRP A 271 -29.21 16.00 1.44
C TRP A 271 -29.72 17.05 0.46
N GLU A 272 -30.84 17.70 0.78
CA GLU A 272 -31.42 18.75 -0.05
C GLU A 272 -30.48 19.94 -0.24
N LYS A 273 -29.76 20.31 0.81
CA LYS A 273 -28.79 21.40 0.73
C LYS A 273 -27.61 21.09 -0.19
N LEU A 274 -27.10 19.84 -0.16
CA LEU A 274 -25.93 19.44 -0.93
C LEU A 274 -26.29 19.09 -2.39
N PHE A 275 -27.44 18.48 -2.62
CA PHE A 275 -27.79 17.91 -3.91
C PHE A 275 -29.00 18.57 -4.58
N LYS A 276 -29.37 19.77 -4.15
CA LYS A 276 -30.50 20.53 -4.73
C LYS A 276 -30.42 20.59 -6.25
N GLY A 277 -31.46 20.11 -6.93
CA GLY A 277 -31.57 20.13 -8.39
C GLY A 277 -30.67 19.07 -9.09
N LYS A 278 -30.04 18.17 -8.37
CA LYS A 278 -29.29 17.05 -8.95
C LYS A 278 -30.06 15.75 -8.86
N VAL A 279 -29.85 14.88 -9.84
CA VAL A 279 -30.32 13.51 -9.79
C VAL A 279 -29.26 12.65 -9.14
N VAL A 280 -29.50 12.25 -7.90
CA VAL A 280 -28.56 11.47 -7.10
C VAL A 280 -29.19 10.11 -6.80
N ARG A 281 -28.40 9.05 -6.93
CA ARG A 281 -28.78 7.71 -6.51
C ARG A 281 -27.91 7.25 -5.37
N ASN A 282 -28.56 6.66 -4.38
CA ASN A 282 -27.94 6.15 -3.16
C ASN A 282 -28.02 4.62 -3.15
N LEU A 283 -26.84 3.95 -3.28
CA LEU A 283 -26.69 2.49 -3.34
C LEU A 283 -26.22 1.91 -2.02
#